data_af69315ed2c3127b99a95e4752ac78dc
#
_entry.id   af69315ed2c3127b99a95e4752ac78dc
#
_cell.length_a   1.000
_cell.length_b   1.000
_cell.length_c   1.000
_cell.angle_alpha   90.00
_cell.angle_beta   90.00
_cell.angle_gamma   90.00
#
_symmetry.space_group_name_H-M   'P 1'
#
loop_
_entity.id
_entity.type
_entity.pdbx_description
1 polymer ?
#
loop_
_entity_poly.entity_id
_entity_poly.type
_entity_poly.pdbx_seq_one_letter_code
_entity_poly.pdbx_strand_id
1 'polypeptide(L)' 'MHIFITGIAGFLGSNLADYYLKKGFKVSGCDNLVGGSLDNIDQSKIKFYKINCEDLKSLSEAMKGVDIVCHAAAYAHEGL' A
#
# COMPACT_ATOMS: atom_id res chain seq x y z
N MET A 1 6.22 0.52 -14.54
CA MET A 1 6.25 -0.53 -13.51
C MET A 1 5.19 -0.24 -12.45
N HIS A 2 4.56 -1.27 -11.93
CA HIS A 2 3.46 -1.13 -10.96
C HIS A 2 3.87 -1.75 -9.63
N ILE A 3 3.89 -0.95 -8.57
CA ILE A 3 4.20 -1.42 -7.22
C ILE A 3 2.94 -1.39 -6.35
N PHE A 4 2.74 -2.46 -5.58
CA PHE A 4 1.66 -2.59 -4.61
C PHE A 4 2.26 -2.57 -3.20
N ILE A 5 1.74 -1.70 -2.34
CA ILE A 5 2.29 -1.51 -0.99
C ILE A 5 1.23 -1.89 0.04
N THR A 6 1.52 -2.89 0.88
CA THR A 6 0.66 -3.20 2.02
C THR A 6 0.97 -2.24 3.15
N GLY A 7 -0.05 -1.79 3.87
CA GLY A 7 0.12 -0.77 4.90
C GLY A 7 0.38 0.61 4.32
N ILE A 8 -0.16 0.88 3.13
CA ILE A 8 0.15 2.09 2.35
C ILE A 8 -0.26 3.38 3.05
N ALA A 9 -1.28 3.35 3.91
CA ALA A 9 -1.76 4.53 4.62
C ALA A 9 -1.01 4.78 5.93
N GLY A 10 -0.08 3.92 6.31
CA GLY A 10 0.79 4.11 7.46
C GLY A 10 1.95 5.03 7.13
N PHE A 11 2.75 5.34 8.14
CA PHE A 11 3.88 6.28 7.97
C PHE A 11 4.88 5.77 6.92
N LEU A 12 5.36 4.55 7.10
CA LEU A 12 6.34 3.98 6.18
C LEU A 12 5.75 3.78 4.78
N GLY A 13 4.56 3.19 4.71
CA GLY A 13 3.93 2.87 3.43
C GLY A 13 3.63 4.13 2.62
N SER A 14 3.14 5.19 3.25
CA SER A 14 2.83 6.43 2.55
C SER A 14 4.08 7.13 2.03
N ASN A 15 5.18 7.07 2.77
CA ASN A 15 6.47 7.61 2.32
C ASN A 15 7.03 6.83 1.13
N LEU A 16 6.89 5.51 1.16
CA LEU A 16 7.29 4.66 0.03
C LEU A 16 6.44 4.97 -1.20
N ALA A 17 5.14 5.16 -1.01
CA ALA A 17 4.25 5.50 -2.11
C ALA A 17 4.68 6.79 -2.80
N ASP A 18 4.98 7.82 -2.02
CA ASP A 18 5.47 9.10 -2.56
C ASP A 18 6.76 8.91 -3.34
N TYR A 19 7.67 8.14 -2.79
CA TYR A 19 8.96 7.88 -3.43
C TYR A 19 8.77 7.25 -4.81
N TYR A 20 7.93 6.22 -4.91
CA TYR A 20 7.72 5.51 -6.17
C TYR A 20 6.89 6.30 -7.17
N LEU A 21 5.96 7.14 -6.69
CA LEU A 21 5.25 8.06 -7.58
C LEU A 21 6.22 9.02 -8.26
N LYS A 22 7.17 9.55 -7.50
CA LYS A 22 8.20 10.45 -8.05
C LYS A 22 9.11 9.75 -9.05
N LYS A 23 9.26 8.45 -8.92
CA LYS A 23 10.02 7.64 -9.87
C LYS A 23 9.23 7.30 -11.13
N GLY A 24 7.99 7.69 -11.21
CA GLY A 24 7.14 7.39 -12.36
C GLY A 24 6.45 6.05 -12.33
N PHE A 25 6.45 5.38 -11.17
CA PHE A 25 5.77 4.10 -11.00
C PHE A 25 4.27 4.30 -10.86
N LYS A 26 3.51 3.33 -11.34
CA LYS A 26 2.11 3.20 -10.95
C LYS A 26 2.08 2.62 -9.53
N VAL A 27 1.37 3.27 -8.63
CA VAL A 27 1.32 2.87 -7.22
C VAL A 27 -0.10 2.51 -6.82
N SER A 28 -0.24 1.36 -6.18
CA SER A 28 -1.47 0.94 -5.53
C SER A 28 -1.11 0.33 -4.18
N GLY A 29 -2.10 0.09 -3.36
CA GLY A 29 -1.83 -0.52 -2.08
C GLY A 29 -3.07 -0.74 -1.25
N CYS A 30 -2.90 -1.40 -0.11
CA CYS A 30 -3.98 -1.70 0.80
C CYS A 30 -3.64 -1.30 2.23
N ASP A 31 -4.67 -1.09 3.01
CA ASP A 31 -4.57 -0.81 4.44
C ASP A 31 -5.91 -1.10 5.08
N ASN A 32 -5.92 -1.53 6.32
CA ASN A 32 -7.15 -1.68 7.09
C ASN A 32 -7.45 -0.42 7.91
N LEU A 33 -6.55 0.57 7.87
CA LEU A 33 -6.66 1.87 8.54
C LEU A 33 -6.60 1.81 10.07
N VAL A 34 -6.17 0.68 10.62
CA VAL A 34 -6.00 0.57 12.07
C VAL A 34 -4.81 1.40 12.54
N GLY A 35 -3.68 1.31 11.83
CA GLY A 35 -2.48 2.09 12.16
C GLY A 35 -2.13 3.16 11.16
N GLY A 36 -3.06 3.50 10.27
CA GLY A 36 -2.82 4.49 9.23
C GLY A 36 -4.01 5.40 9.00
N SER A 37 -3.85 6.34 8.10
CA SER A 37 -4.90 7.31 7.77
C SER A 37 -4.91 7.58 6.28
N LEU A 38 -6.11 7.71 5.70
CA LEU A 38 -6.26 8.10 4.29
C LEU A 38 -5.67 9.48 4.01
N ASP A 39 -5.52 10.31 5.04
CA ASP A 39 -4.89 11.63 4.87
C ASP A 39 -3.43 11.53 4.49
N ASN A 40 -2.82 10.38 4.71
CA ASN A 40 -1.40 10.16 4.39
C ASN A 40 -1.14 9.88 2.91
N ILE A 41 -2.18 9.60 2.13
CA ILE A 41 -2.03 9.24 0.72
C ILE A 41 -2.88 10.13 -0.18
N ASP A 42 -2.39 10.31 -1.41
CA ASP A 42 -3.11 11.06 -2.44
C ASP A 42 -3.89 10.07 -3.30
N GLN A 43 -5.18 9.90 -3.00
CA GLN A 43 -6.04 8.97 -3.71
C GLN A 43 -6.28 9.34 -5.17
N SER A 44 -5.94 10.55 -5.58
CA SER A 44 -6.02 10.93 -6.99
C SER A 44 -4.89 10.30 -7.82
N LYS A 45 -3.81 9.88 -7.16
CA LYS A 45 -2.63 9.30 -7.81
C LYS A 45 -2.38 7.84 -7.43
N ILE A 46 -3.01 7.36 -6.35
CA ILE A 46 -2.80 6.03 -5.79
C ILE A 46 -4.12 5.29 -5.76
N LYS A 47 -4.14 4.07 -6.29
CA LYS A 47 -5.31 3.23 -6.16
C LYS A 47 -5.28 2.54 -4.80
N PHE A 48 -6.21 2.93 -3.93
CA PHE A 48 -6.29 2.44 -2.56
C PHE A 48 -7.36 1.37 -2.42
N TYR A 49 -7.01 0.31 -1.69
CA TYR A 49 -7.95 -0.76 -1.33
C TYR A 49 -8.01 -0.88 0.18
N LYS A 50 -9.19 -0.71 0.76
CA LYS A 50 -9.38 -0.95 2.19
C LYS A 50 -9.54 -2.45 2.40
N ILE A 51 -8.43 -3.14 2.64
CA ILE A 51 -8.39 -4.59 2.76
C ILE A 51 -7.50 -4.96 3.94
N ASN A 52 -7.93 -5.95 4.71
CA ASN A 52 -7.06 -6.58 5.70
C ASN A 52 -6.10 -7.53 4.96
N CYS A 53 -4.81 -7.49 5.27
CA CYS A 53 -3.82 -8.36 4.64
C CYS A 53 -4.09 -9.85 4.87
N GLU A 54 -4.95 -10.20 5.83
CA GLU A 54 -5.37 -11.57 6.07
C GLU A 54 -6.45 -12.03 5.09
N ASP A 55 -7.10 -11.11 4.38
CA ASP A 55 -8.09 -11.44 3.36
C ASP A 55 -7.39 -11.75 2.05
N LEU A 56 -6.93 -12.99 1.92
CA LEU A 56 -6.10 -13.42 0.80
C LEU A 56 -6.79 -13.30 -0.54
N LYS A 57 -8.10 -13.53 -0.58
CA LYS A 57 -8.85 -13.45 -1.82
C LYS A 57 -8.90 -12.01 -2.36
N SER A 58 -9.27 -11.07 -1.52
CA SER A 58 -9.33 -9.66 -1.92
C SER A 58 -7.94 -9.13 -2.26
N LEU A 59 -6.94 -9.53 -1.48
CA LEU A 59 -5.56 -9.13 -1.70
C LEU A 59 -5.04 -9.66 -3.06
N SER A 60 -5.32 -10.90 -3.37
CA SER A 60 -4.91 -11.51 -4.63
C SER A 60 -5.52 -10.78 -5.82
N GLU A 61 -6.79 -10.39 -5.73
CA GLU A 61 -7.44 -9.65 -6.80
C GLU A 61 -6.85 -8.25 -6.97
N ALA A 62 -6.54 -7.57 -5.86
CA ALA A 62 -5.95 -6.25 -5.89
C ALA A 62 -4.54 -6.27 -6.48
N MET A 63 -3.85 -7.39 -6.39
CA MET A 63 -2.48 -7.54 -6.87
C MET A 63 -2.36 -7.93 -8.33
N LYS A 64 -3.46 -8.10 -9.05
CA LYS A 64 -3.39 -8.44 -10.47
C LYS A 64 -2.68 -7.34 -11.26
N GLY A 65 -1.72 -7.74 -12.08
CA GLY A 65 -0.96 -6.81 -12.90
C GLY A 65 0.16 -6.07 -12.17
N VAL A 66 0.40 -6.41 -10.92
CA VAL A 66 1.44 -5.79 -10.10
C VAL A 66 2.79 -6.47 -10.38
N ASP A 67 3.83 -5.65 -10.51
CA ASP A 67 5.19 -6.13 -10.76
C ASP A 67 5.98 -6.35 -9.47
N ILE A 68 5.76 -5.51 -8.47
CA ILE A 68 6.52 -5.51 -7.23
C ILE A 68 5.55 -5.37 -6.05
N VAL A 69 5.79 -6.14 -4.99
CA VAL A 69 5.04 -6.01 -3.73
C VAL A 69 5.98 -5.56 -2.63
N CYS A 70 5.61 -4.48 -1.94
CA CYS A 70 6.32 -4.01 -0.76
C CYS A 70 5.44 -4.20 0.47
N HIS A 71 5.90 -4.99 1.42
CA HIS A 71 5.10 -5.38 2.58
C HIS A 71 5.38 -4.50 3.79
N ALA A 72 4.95 -3.24 3.73
CA ALA A 72 5.19 -2.27 4.80
C ALA A 72 4.33 -2.56 6.04
N ALA A 73 3.19 -3.21 5.87
CA ALA A 73 2.32 -3.57 7.00
C ALA A 73 3.03 -4.52 7.98
N ALA A 74 3.77 -5.50 7.46
CA ALA A 74 4.51 -6.43 8.32
C ALA A 74 5.61 -5.72 9.08
N TYR A 75 6.28 -4.78 8.43
CA TYR A 75 7.31 -3.99 9.07
C TYR A 75 6.73 -3.16 10.24
N ALA A 76 5.58 -2.53 10.01
CA ALA A 76 4.92 -1.74 11.02
C ALA A 76 4.51 -2.60 12.23
N HIS A 77 4.09 -3.82 12.00
CA HIS A 77 3.74 -4.76 13.06
C HIS A 77 4.96 -5.16 13.89
N GLU A 78 6.05 -5.42 13.23
CA GLU A 78 7.29 -5.83 13.91
C GLU A 78 7.91 -4.68 14.71
N GLY A 79 7.63 -3.46 14.34
CA GLY A 79 8.09 -2.28 15.06
C GLY A 79 7.46 -2.12 16.44
N LEU A 80 6.53 -2.95 16.76
CA LEU A 80 5.91 -2.96 18.07
C LEU A 80 6.73 -3.78 19.05
#